data_9789705590a9e10ce9ff7456c7cea1ce
#
_entry.id   9789705590a9e10ce9ff7456c7cea1ce
#
_cell.length_a   1.000
_cell.length_b   1.000
_cell.length_c   1.000
_cell.angle_alpha   90.00
_cell.angle_beta   90.00
_cell.angle_gamma   90.00
#
_symmetry.space_group_name_H-M   'P 1'
#
loop_
_entity.id
_entity.type
_entity.pdbx_description
1 polymer ?
#
loop_
_entity_poly.entity_id
_entity_poly.type
_entity_poly.pdbx_seq_one_letter_code
_entity_poly.pdbx_strand_id
1 'polypeptide(L)'
;MSLFPENTGRPTHQAIICCFDAATGTPAALMDGSYVTAVRTAAGSALATTLLARAGASVVSVIGTGVQAGAHARALSRLPGIEMIQIAGRDHGKAAVRAAVR
;
A
#
# COMPACT_ATOMS: atom_id res chain seq x y z
N MET A 1 4.08 16.21 0.97
CA MET A 1 4.80 15.00 0.56
C MET A 1 6.03 15.41 -0.24
N SER A 2 7.16 14.81 0.04
CA SER A 2 8.41 15.03 -0.67
C SER A 2 8.85 13.73 -1.36
N LEU A 3 9.55 13.86 -2.48
CA LEU A 3 10.05 12.74 -3.28
C LEU A 3 11.54 12.95 -3.56
N PHE A 4 12.37 12.05 -3.07
CA PHE A 4 13.82 12.06 -3.25
C PHE A 4 14.27 10.67 -3.75
N PRO A 5 14.24 10.43 -5.08
CA PRO A 5 14.54 9.12 -5.66
C PRO A 5 15.94 8.60 -5.34
N GLU A 6 16.90 9.51 -5.14
CA GLU A 6 18.31 9.19 -4.89
C GLU A 6 18.64 8.93 -3.42
N ASN A 7 17.66 8.98 -2.52
CA ASN A 7 17.88 8.68 -1.11
C ASN A 7 18.41 7.25 -0.93
N THR A 8 19.55 7.13 -0.26
CA THR A 8 20.13 5.87 0.19
C THR A 8 20.01 5.77 1.71
N GLY A 9 19.53 4.63 2.22
CA GLY A 9 19.34 4.42 3.65
C GLY A 9 18.15 5.16 4.28
N ARG A 10 17.35 5.87 3.48
CA ARG A 10 16.13 6.58 3.90
C ARG A 10 15.01 6.33 2.87
N PRO A 11 13.73 6.43 3.27
CA PRO A 11 12.63 6.35 2.31
C PRO A 11 12.74 7.42 1.23
N THR A 12 12.45 7.04 -0.02
CA THR A 12 12.40 7.98 -1.15
C THR A 12 11.18 8.89 -1.09
N HIS A 13 10.08 8.40 -0.51
CA HIS A 13 8.86 9.17 -0.26
C HIS A 13 8.75 9.44 1.23
N GLN A 14 8.54 10.68 1.57
CA GLN A 14 8.30 11.12 2.93
C GLN A 14 7.12 12.09 2.95
N ALA A 15 6.23 11.95 3.91
CA ALA A 15 5.05 12.78 4.01
C ALA A 15 4.65 13.01 5.46
N ILE A 16 4.13 14.19 5.71
CA ILE A 16 3.47 14.56 6.94
C ILE A 16 2.07 15.07 6.59
N ILE A 17 1.09 14.76 7.43
CA ILE A 17 -0.29 15.23 7.30
C ILE A 17 -0.61 16.05 8.55
N CYS A 18 -1.03 17.27 8.33
CA CYS A 18 -1.57 18.13 9.38
C CYS A 18 -3.08 18.25 9.19
N CYS A 19 -3.84 17.98 10.23
CA CYS A 19 -5.28 18.18 10.26
C CYS A 19 -5.62 19.37 11.14
N PHE A 20 -6.60 20.15 10.71
CA PHE A 20 -7.10 21.31 11.43
C PHE A 20 -8.62 21.19 11.58
N ASP A 21 -9.15 21.69 12.68
CA ASP A 21 -10.59 21.85 12.83
C ASP A 21 -11.11 22.85 11.80
N ALA A 22 -12.14 22.47 11.05
CA ALA A 22 -12.62 23.27 9.93
C ALA A 22 -13.37 24.55 10.35
N ALA A 23 -13.89 24.60 11.58
CA ALA A 23 -14.64 25.77 12.08
C ALA A 23 -13.72 26.78 12.79
N THR A 24 -12.69 26.29 13.47
CA THR A 24 -11.85 27.14 14.35
C THR A 24 -10.43 27.34 13.84
N GLY A 25 -9.98 26.52 12.88
CA GLY A 25 -8.59 26.52 12.41
C GLY A 25 -7.60 25.94 13.44
N THR A 26 -8.09 25.35 14.53
CA THR A 26 -7.23 24.76 15.57
C THR A 26 -6.52 23.52 15.05
N PRO A 27 -5.19 23.37 15.24
CA PRO A 27 -4.49 22.13 14.90
C PRO A 27 -5.08 20.96 15.69
N ALA A 28 -5.51 19.91 14.98
CA ALA A 28 -6.17 18.73 15.54
C ALA A 28 -5.27 17.51 15.58
N ALA A 29 -4.43 17.31 14.56
CA ALA A 29 -3.54 16.15 14.47
C ALA A 29 -2.33 16.40 13.58
N LEU A 30 -1.23 15.71 13.90
CA LEU A 30 -0.05 15.57 13.08
C LEU A 30 0.23 14.09 12.90
N MET A 31 0.31 13.60 11.65
CA MET A 31 0.38 12.18 11.35
C MET A 31 1.52 11.86 10.38
N ASP A 32 2.05 10.62 10.45
CA ASP A 32 2.94 10.08 9.43
C ASP A 32 2.17 9.85 8.14
N GLY A 33 2.35 10.74 7.17
CA GLY A 33 1.74 10.64 5.86
C GLY A 33 2.29 9.51 5.00
N SER A 34 3.48 9.00 5.28
CA SER A 34 4.07 7.89 4.54
C SER A 34 3.29 6.60 4.79
N TYR A 35 2.98 6.33 6.06
CA TYR A 35 2.14 5.19 6.45
C TYR A 35 0.72 5.31 5.90
N VAL A 36 0.09 6.46 6.10
CA VAL A 36 -1.26 6.73 5.59
C VAL A 36 -1.32 6.55 4.07
N THR A 37 -0.29 7.03 3.34
CA THR A 37 -0.22 6.85 1.88
C THR A 37 -0.17 5.38 1.48
N ALA A 38 0.60 4.54 2.17
CA ALA A 38 0.67 3.12 1.87
C ALA A 38 -0.70 2.43 2.06
N VAL A 39 -1.35 2.69 3.19
CA VAL A 39 -2.62 2.06 3.54
C VAL A 39 -3.76 2.54 2.63
N ARG A 40 -3.91 3.86 2.45
CA ARG A 40 -5.01 4.41 1.65
C ARG A 40 -4.91 4.00 0.18
N THR A 41 -3.69 3.87 -0.36
CA THR A 41 -3.47 3.48 -1.76
C THR A 41 -3.84 2.00 -1.96
N ALA A 42 -3.42 1.14 -1.05
CA ALA A 42 -3.80 -0.26 -1.07
C ALA A 42 -5.32 -0.46 -0.88
N ALA A 43 -5.95 0.33 0.00
CA ALA A 43 -7.41 0.29 0.19
C ALA A 43 -8.17 0.70 -1.08
N GLY A 44 -7.70 1.75 -1.78
CA GLY A 44 -8.27 2.15 -3.07
C GLY A 44 -8.18 1.05 -4.13
N SER A 45 -7.05 0.36 -4.21
CA SER A 45 -6.88 -0.79 -5.12
C SER A 45 -7.76 -1.97 -4.73
N ALA A 46 -7.93 -2.24 -3.44
CA ALA A 46 -8.82 -3.30 -2.96
C ALA A 46 -10.28 -2.99 -3.31
N LEU A 47 -10.73 -1.75 -3.11
CA LEU A 47 -12.07 -1.32 -3.52
C LEU A 47 -12.28 -1.46 -5.04
N ALA A 48 -11.32 -0.99 -5.84
CA ALA A 48 -11.38 -1.12 -7.28
C ALA A 48 -11.44 -2.60 -7.72
N THR A 49 -10.66 -3.47 -7.09
CA THR A 49 -10.69 -4.91 -7.33
C THR A 49 -12.06 -5.50 -7.02
N THR A 50 -12.67 -5.12 -5.90
CA THR A 50 -14.03 -5.59 -5.55
C THR A 50 -15.07 -5.20 -6.59
N LEU A 51 -14.95 -4.02 -7.19
CA LEU A 51 -15.92 -3.51 -8.15
C LEU A 51 -15.70 -3.97 -9.59
N LEU A 52 -14.44 -4.21 -9.98
CA LEU A 52 -14.06 -4.36 -11.38
C LEU A 52 -13.43 -5.71 -11.73
N ALA A 53 -13.04 -6.52 -10.76
CA ALA A 53 -12.48 -7.83 -11.04
C ALA A 53 -13.54 -8.76 -11.65
N ARG A 54 -13.10 -9.65 -12.54
CA ARG A 54 -14.00 -10.67 -13.09
C ARG A 54 -14.55 -11.57 -11.98
N ALA A 55 -15.77 -12.03 -12.12
CA ALA A 55 -16.37 -12.98 -11.20
C ALA A 55 -15.53 -14.26 -11.09
N GLY A 56 -15.32 -14.76 -9.86
CA GLY A 56 -14.55 -15.97 -9.59
C GLY A 56 -13.03 -15.81 -9.70
N ALA A 57 -12.51 -14.60 -9.78
CA ALA A 57 -11.07 -14.37 -9.69
C ALA A 57 -10.57 -14.71 -8.28
N SER A 58 -9.63 -15.66 -8.16
CA SER A 58 -9.08 -16.11 -6.88
C SER A 58 -7.57 -15.88 -6.75
N VAL A 59 -6.91 -15.46 -7.83
CA VAL A 59 -5.47 -15.21 -7.85
C VAL A 59 -5.21 -13.75 -8.17
N VAL A 60 -4.37 -13.11 -7.35
CA VAL A 60 -3.90 -11.73 -7.58
C VAL A 60 -2.39 -11.75 -7.76
N SER A 61 -1.91 -11.09 -8.81
CA SER A 61 -0.47 -10.89 -9.04
C SER A 61 -0.09 -9.44 -8.74
N VAL A 62 0.91 -9.27 -7.88
CA VAL A 62 1.50 -7.97 -7.53
C VAL A 62 2.89 -7.89 -8.15
N ILE A 63 3.10 -6.92 -9.04
CA ILE A 63 4.40 -6.68 -9.69
C ILE A 63 5.12 -5.56 -8.94
N GLY A 64 6.25 -5.90 -8.33
CA GLY A 64 7.06 -5.01 -7.50
C GLY A 64 7.30 -5.58 -6.10
N THR A 65 8.35 -5.09 -5.42
CA THR A 65 8.76 -5.56 -4.09
C THR A 65 8.93 -4.42 -3.08
N GLY A 66 8.43 -3.23 -3.41
CA GLY A 66 8.50 -2.05 -2.56
C GLY A 66 7.46 -2.05 -1.41
N VAL A 67 7.41 -0.94 -0.68
CA VAL A 67 6.44 -0.72 0.42
C VAL A 67 5.01 -0.91 -0.05
N GLN A 68 4.67 -0.38 -1.22
CA GLN A 68 3.33 -0.48 -1.80
C GLN A 68 2.95 -1.94 -2.12
N ALA A 69 3.87 -2.76 -2.63
CA ALA A 69 3.60 -4.16 -2.90
C ALA A 69 3.15 -4.91 -1.63
N GLY A 70 3.83 -4.68 -0.50
CA GLY A 70 3.44 -5.29 0.76
C GLY A 70 2.09 -4.79 1.30
N ALA A 71 1.80 -3.49 1.13
CA ALA A 71 0.51 -2.93 1.54
C ALA A 71 -0.64 -3.49 0.69
N HIS A 72 -0.46 -3.57 -0.64
CA HIS A 72 -1.43 -4.14 -1.57
C HIS A 72 -1.66 -5.63 -1.31
N ALA A 73 -0.59 -6.41 -1.13
CA ALA A 73 -0.71 -7.83 -0.81
C ALA A 73 -1.57 -8.06 0.44
N ARG A 74 -1.32 -7.29 1.51
CA ARG A 74 -2.14 -7.37 2.74
C ARG A 74 -3.59 -6.96 2.56
N ALA A 75 -3.86 -5.92 1.78
CA ALA A 75 -5.22 -5.45 1.55
C ALA A 75 -6.00 -6.43 0.68
N LEU A 76 -5.40 -6.89 -0.42
CA LEU A 76 -6.04 -7.77 -1.40
C LEU A 76 -6.23 -9.19 -0.86
N SER A 77 -5.32 -9.70 -0.01
CA SER A 77 -5.49 -11.02 0.60
C SER A 77 -6.70 -11.14 1.55
N ARG A 78 -7.27 -10.01 1.95
CA ARG A 78 -8.47 -9.96 2.81
C ARG A 78 -9.78 -9.90 2.03
N LEU A 79 -9.73 -9.78 0.70
CA LEU A 79 -10.92 -9.78 -0.13
C LEU A 79 -11.52 -11.20 -0.20
N PRO A 80 -12.85 -11.32 -0.11
CA PRO A 80 -13.53 -12.60 -0.27
C PRO A 80 -13.18 -13.25 -1.61
N GLY A 81 -12.90 -14.55 -1.60
CA GLY A 81 -12.60 -15.33 -2.79
C GLY A 81 -11.14 -15.25 -3.28
N ILE A 82 -10.31 -14.39 -2.72
CA ILE A 82 -8.88 -14.39 -3.03
C ILE A 82 -8.18 -15.50 -2.23
N GLU A 83 -7.64 -16.46 -2.93
CA GLU A 83 -6.97 -17.65 -2.38
C GLU A 83 -5.44 -17.57 -2.49
N MET A 84 -4.94 -16.83 -3.48
CA MET A 84 -3.52 -16.73 -3.73
C MET A 84 -3.07 -15.31 -4.07
N ILE A 85 -1.97 -14.88 -3.46
CA ILE A 85 -1.24 -13.66 -3.84
C ILE A 85 0.12 -14.08 -4.39
N GLN A 86 0.38 -13.73 -5.64
CA GLN A 86 1.68 -13.92 -6.28
C GLN A 86 2.44 -12.60 -6.29
N ILE A 87 3.70 -12.60 -5.90
CA ILE A 87 4.54 -11.39 -5.92
C ILE A 87 5.73 -11.63 -6.85
N ALA A 88 5.85 -10.80 -7.85
CA ALA A 88 6.94 -10.81 -8.80
C ALA A 88 7.79 -9.53 -8.70
N GLY A 89 9.10 -9.66 -8.82
CA GLY A 89 10.03 -8.54 -8.80
C GLY A 89 11.44 -8.95 -9.24
N ARG A 90 12.29 -7.97 -9.50
CA ARG A 90 13.68 -8.19 -9.90
C ARG A 90 14.53 -8.81 -8.77
N ASP A 91 14.16 -8.58 -7.53
CA ASP A 91 14.83 -9.11 -6.33
C ASP A 91 13.96 -10.23 -5.75
N HIS A 92 14.39 -11.47 -5.98
CA HIS A 92 13.66 -12.66 -5.53
C HIS A 92 13.61 -12.78 -4.00
N GLY A 93 14.65 -12.36 -3.28
CA GLY A 93 14.66 -12.37 -1.82
C GLY A 93 13.59 -11.44 -1.24
N LYS A 94 13.47 -10.22 -1.76
CA LYS A 94 12.41 -9.29 -1.35
C LYS A 94 11.02 -9.76 -1.73
N ALA A 95 10.86 -10.44 -2.87
CA ALA A 95 9.58 -11.00 -3.27
C ALA A 95 9.12 -12.10 -2.31
N ALA A 96 10.01 -13.01 -1.91
CA ALA A 96 9.73 -14.08 -0.95
C ALA A 96 9.32 -13.52 0.43
N VAL A 97 10.02 -12.50 0.94
CA VAL A 97 9.69 -11.86 2.22
C VAL A 97 8.30 -11.21 2.17
N ARG A 98 7.93 -10.57 1.06
CA ARG A 98 6.60 -9.95 0.91
C ARG A 98 5.47 -10.97 0.78
N ALA A 99 5.73 -12.11 0.15
CA ALA A 99 4.76 -13.20 0.02
C ALA A 99 4.43 -13.86 1.38
N ALA A 100 5.37 -13.86 2.32
CA ALA A 100 5.19 -14.45 3.64
C ALA A 100 4.35 -13.58 4.61
N VAL A 101 4.02 -12.35 4.26
CA VAL A 101 3.22 -11.43 5.09
C VAL A 101 1.73 -11.68 4.82
N ARG A 102 1.12 -12.54 5.64
CA ARG A 102 -0.34 -12.75 5.71
C ARG A 102 -0.98 -11.78 6.70
#